data_60229942da8cbc3336a6beb06c821515
#
_entry.id   60229942da8cbc3336a6beb06c821515
#
_cell.length_a   1.000
_cell.length_b   1.000
_cell.length_c   1.000
_cell.angle_alpha   90.00
_cell.angle_beta   90.00
_cell.angle_gamma   90.00
#
_symmetry.space_group_name_H-M   'P 1'
#
loop_
_entity.id
_entity.type
_entity.pdbx_description
1 polymer ?
#
loop_
_entity_poly.entity_id
_entity_poly.type
_entity_poly.pdbx_seq_one_letter_code
_entity_poly.pdbx_strand_id
1 'polypeptide(L)'
;MFDKNKYKSTIGFTDMLFNILVGFAFLFIVAFLLIKPEAKKEDFERKAEFVVVMEWNHDAPDDIDLYVQDPTQTKVHFRLPIANFMYLDKDDLGFANDIVKNVDGTVTKVNINREVVTIRGIIPGEYIINAHYYSQRQWEKDGRLSTSIAPPGEKNLTVKIELHRVQPYKIWWIGEKTFTDRGQEETFVRFTIDPDGNQIGDFSYIEKKFVSPFKNTIGSAPNNIEDEPAHEPSGAVELNSPQVHNSQIEWEQAGR
;
A
#
# COMPACT_ATOMS: atom_id res chain seq x y z
N MET A 1 7.54 -3.19 -96.87
CA MET A 1 8.44 -3.30 -95.72
C MET A 1 7.71 -2.73 -94.56
N PHE A 2 7.11 -3.60 -93.70
CA PHE A 2 6.29 -3.17 -92.58
C PHE A 2 7.25 -2.89 -91.37
N ASP A 3 7.20 -1.67 -90.88
CA ASP A 3 7.98 -1.25 -89.72
C ASP A 3 7.45 -1.89 -88.42
N LYS A 4 8.12 -2.98 -87.99
CA LYS A 4 7.78 -3.77 -86.79
C LYS A 4 8.04 -3.03 -85.43
N ASN A 5 8.46 -1.81 -85.45
CA ASN A 5 8.86 -1.08 -84.26
C ASN A 5 7.78 -0.12 -83.69
N LYS A 6 6.58 -0.07 -84.33
CA LYS A 6 5.57 0.95 -84.01
C LYS A 6 4.70 0.64 -82.78
N TYR A 7 4.87 -0.48 -82.12
CA TYR A 7 4.05 -0.87 -80.98
C TYR A 7 4.83 -1.49 -79.82
N LYS A 8 5.98 -0.90 -79.46
CA LYS A 8 6.58 -1.16 -78.17
C LYS A 8 5.91 -0.26 -77.14
N SER A 9 4.75 -0.74 -76.62
CA SER A 9 4.07 -0.05 -75.52
C SER A 9 4.88 -0.19 -74.25
N THR A 10 5.32 0.88 -73.68
CA THR A 10 5.93 0.96 -72.33
C THR A 10 4.86 0.88 -71.27
N ILE A 11 3.57 0.86 -71.64
CA ILE A 11 2.42 0.84 -70.73
C ILE A 11 2.46 -0.39 -69.80
N GLY A 12 2.77 -1.58 -70.34
CA GLY A 12 2.86 -2.80 -69.54
C GLY A 12 3.99 -2.77 -68.50
N PHE A 13 5.10 -2.10 -68.83
CA PHE A 13 6.21 -1.93 -67.89
C PHE A 13 5.85 -0.93 -66.77
N THR A 14 5.22 0.18 -67.11
CA THR A 14 4.75 1.19 -66.12
C THR A 14 3.65 0.60 -65.24
N ASP A 15 2.76 -0.21 -65.77
CA ASP A 15 1.70 -0.89 -64.98
C ASP A 15 2.30 -1.90 -63.97
N MET A 16 3.29 -2.66 -64.42
CA MET A 16 4.04 -3.56 -63.54
C MET A 16 4.75 -2.81 -62.44
N LEU A 17 5.44 -1.69 -62.72
CA LEU A 17 6.09 -0.87 -61.73
C LEU A 17 5.09 -0.25 -60.73
N PHE A 18 3.95 0.19 -61.23
CA PHE A 18 2.89 0.74 -60.37
C PHE A 18 2.34 -0.32 -59.41
N ASN A 19 2.08 -1.54 -59.88
CA ASN A 19 1.61 -2.63 -59.04
C ASN A 19 2.64 -3.04 -57.99
N ILE A 20 3.93 -3.04 -58.33
CA ILE A 20 5.01 -3.28 -57.35
C ILE A 20 5.04 -2.17 -56.31
N LEU A 21 4.93 -0.89 -56.71
CA LEU A 21 4.91 0.24 -55.79
C LEU A 21 3.72 0.15 -54.83
N VAL A 22 2.52 -0.15 -55.32
CA VAL A 22 1.31 -0.34 -54.50
C VAL A 22 1.51 -1.50 -53.51
N GLY A 23 2.10 -2.61 -53.97
CA GLY A 23 2.44 -3.75 -53.11
C GLY A 23 3.42 -3.36 -51.99
N PHE A 24 4.47 -2.59 -52.28
CA PHE A 24 5.38 -2.08 -51.30
C PHE A 24 4.71 -1.12 -50.33
N ALA A 25 3.89 -0.20 -50.81
CA ALA A 25 3.15 0.73 -49.96
C ALA A 25 2.21 -0.02 -49.00
N PHE A 26 1.52 -1.04 -49.48
CA PHE A 26 0.66 -1.91 -48.67
C PHE A 26 1.47 -2.65 -47.58
N LEU A 27 2.58 -3.29 -47.97
CA LEU A 27 3.46 -3.98 -47.00
C LEU A 27 4.04 -3.02 -45.97
N PHE A 28 4.39 -1.79 -46.37
CA PHE A 28 4.89 -0.77 -45.46
C PHE A 28 3.81 -0.35 -44.45
N ILE A 29 2.58 -0.15 -44.88
CA ILE A 29 1.46 0.17 -43.98
C ILE A 29 1.20 -1.00 -43.01
N VAL A 30 1.20 -2.26 -43.50
CA VAL A 30 1.03 -3.43 -42.64
C VAL A 30 2.19 -3.55 -41.65
N ALA A 31 3.43 -3.36 -42.08
CA ALA A 31 4.59 -3.36 -41.22
C ALA A 31 4.48 -2.26 -40.15
N PHE A 32 4.05 -1.04 -40.50
CA PHE A 32 3.85 0.06 -39.57
C PHE A 32 2.74 -0.21 -38.56
N LEU A 33 1.64 -0.86 -38.97
CA LEU A 33 0.55 -1.27 -38.08
C LEU A 33 0.96 -2.43 -37.15
N LEU A 34 1.91 -3.27 -37.57
CA LEU A 34 2.45 -4.37 -36.76
C LEU A 34 3.56 -3.91 -35.78
N ILE A 35 4.17 -2.75 -36.00
CA ILE A 35 5.01 -2.11 -35.00
C ILE A 35 4.07 -1.66 -33.88
N LYS A 36 3.80 -2.56 -32.94
CA LYS A 36 3.30 -2.12 -31.63
C LYS A 36 4.39 -1.20 -31.09
N PRO A 37 4.10 0.10 -30.84
CA PRO A 37 5.00 0.84 -29.98
C PRO A 37 5.04 -0.02 -28.72
N GLU A 38 6.21 -0.58 -28.38
CA GLU A 38 6.42 -1.03 -27.04
C GLU A 38 6.00 0.19 -26.22
N ALA A 39 4.83 0.05 -25.53
CA ALA A 39 4.54 0.96 -24.46
C ALA A 39 5.84 0.94 -23.69
N LYS A 40 6.62 2.03 -23.77
CA LYS A 40 7.65 2.27 -22.78
C LYS A 40 6.89 2.08 -21.49
N LYS A 41 7.00 0.88 -20.88
CA LYS A 41 6.94 0.79 -19.45
C LYS A 41 8.08 1.74 -19.06
N GLU A 42 7.73 3.00 -18.92
CA GLU A 42 8.47 3.81 -18.00
C GLU A 42 8.36 2.99 -16.73
N ASP A 43 9.38 2.19 -16.49
CA ASP A 43 9.68 1.69 -15.18
C ASP A 43 9.91 2.98 -14.36
N PHE A 44 8.79 3.59 -14.00
CA PHE A 44 8.75 4.42 -12.83
C PHE A 44 8.97 3.44 -11.69
N GLU A 45 10.22 3.01 -11.49
CA GLU A 45 10.67 2.63 -10.19
C GLU A 45 10.34 3.84 -9.32
N ARG A 46 9.15 3.82 -8.76
CA ARG A 46 8.74 4.81 -7.77
C ARG A 46 9.56 4.49 -6.53
N LYS A 47 10.79 4.99 -6.54
CA LYS A 47 11.68 4.93 -5.40
C LYS A 47 10.96 5.64 -4.26
N ALA A 48 10.99 5.03 -3.09
CA ALA A 48 10.48 5.71 -1.93
C ALA A 48 11.31 6.99 -1.71
N GLU A 49 10.64 8.10 -1.49
CA GLU A 49 11.26 9.35 -1.06
C GLU A 49 11.45 9.34 0.45
N PHE A 50 10.42 8.85 1.15
CA PHE A 50 10.45 8.67 2.60
C PHE A 50 9.91 7.31 2.98
N VAL A 51 10.39 6.81 4.12
CA VAL A 51 9.89 5.59 4.77
C VAL A 51 9.61 5.91 6.22
N VAL A 52 8.41 5.57 6.68
CA VAL A 52 8.01 5.60 8.07
C VAL A 52 7.98 4.17 8.58
N VAL A 53 8.76 3.87 9.59
CA VAL A 53 8.80 2.56 10.25
C VAL A 53 8.29 2.72 11.66
N MET A 54 7.27 1.96 12.01
CA MET A 54 6.75 1.84 13.37
C MET A 54 7.06 0.45 13.91
N GLU A 55 7.54 0.37 15.13
CA GLU A 55 7.80 -0.87 15.85
C GLU A 55 7.25 -0.77 17.27
N TRP A 56 6.81 -1.91 17.81
CA TRP A 56 6.45 -2.02 19.23
C TRP A 56 6.99 -3.33 19.80
N ASN A 57 6.81 -3.56 21.11
CA ASN A 57 7.32 -4.74 21.79
C ASN A 57 7.03 -6.01 21.00
N HIS A 58 8.08 -6.71 20.56
CA HIS A 58 7.99 -7.87 19.64
C HIS A 58 7.28 -9.10 20.21
N ASP A 59 7.19 -9.22 21.51
CA ASP A 59 6.49 -10.30 22.23
C ASP A 59 5.06 -9.92 22.62
N ALA A 60 4.66 -8.68 22.37
CA ALA A 60 3.30 -8.25 22.61
C ALA A 60 2.38 -8.77 21.50
N PRO A 61 1.25 -9.40 21.88
CA PRO A 61 0.27 -9.87 20.89
C PRO A 61 -0.66 -8.78 20.39
N ASP A 62 -0.39 -7.55 20.81
CA ASP A 62 -1.22 -6.38 20.56
C ASP A 62 -1.07 -5.86 19.14
N ASP A 63 -2.07 -5.12 18.71
CA ASP A 63 -2.19 -4.58 17.37
C ASP A 63 -2.19 -3.04 17.45
N ILE A 64 -1.20 -2.42 16.83
CA ILE A 64 -1.00 -0.98 16.78
C ILE A 64 -0.97 -0.53 15.33
N ASP A 65 -1.89 0.33 14.95
CA ASP A 65 -2.01 0.85 13.58
C ASP A 65 -1.20 2.12 13.37
N LEU A 66 -0.49 2.19 12.26
CA LEU A 66 0.19 3.38 11.77
C LEU A 66 -0.73 4.20 10.85
N TYR A 67 -0.83 5.48 11.12
CA TYR A 67 -1.53 6.45 10.29
C TYR A 67 -0.57 7.51 9.79
N VAL A 68 -0.54 7.74 8.49
CA VAL A 68 0.20 8.86 7.89
C VAL A 68 -0.75 9.71 7.07
N GLN A 69 -0.83 10.99 7.38
CA GLN A 69 -1.62 11.97 6.62
C GLN A 69 -0.71 12.85 5.78
N ASP A 70 -1.09 13.08 4.53
CA ASP A 70 -0.42 13.98 3.60
C ASP A 70 -0.99 15.41 3.63
N PRO A 71 -0.39 16.39 2.91
CA PRO A 71 -0.87 17.78 2.86
C PRO A 71 -2.27 17.95 2.28
N THR A 72 -2.79 16.98 1.52
CA THR A 72 -4.16 16.98 0.99
C THR A 72 -5.19 16.52 2.01
N GLN A 73 -4.74 16.19 3.23
CA GLN A 73 -5.53 15.60 4.32
C GLN A 73 -5.95 14.15 4.08
N THR A 74 -5.45 13.52 3.03
CA THR A 74 -5.66 12.10 2.78
C THR A 74 -4.78 11.28 3.72
N LYS A 75 -5.31 10.16 4.24
CA LYS A 75 -4.62 9.31 5.22
C LYS A 75 -4.42 7.91 4.66
N VAL A 76 -3.23 7.34 4.87
CA VAL A 76 -2.97 5.92 4.69
C VAL A 76 -3.02 5.22 6.04
N HIS A 77 -3.67 4.06 6.08
CA HIS A 77 -3.82 3.20 7.24
C HIS A 77 -4.35 1.83 6.79
N PHE A 78 -4.56 0.86 7.71
CA PHE A 78 -4.97 -0.52 7.39
C PHE A 78 -6.20 -0.64 6.48
N ARG A 79 -7.23 0.23 6.61
CA ARG A 79 -8.43 0.22 5.74
C ARG A 79 -8.22 0.90 4.40
N LEU A 80 -7.28 1.82 4.30
CA LEU A 80 -6.91 2.53 3.08
C LEU A 80 -5.39 2.43 2.89
N PRO A 81 -4.87 1.26 2.49
CA PRO A 81 -3.43 1.02 2.44
C PRO A 81 -2.71 1.76 1.32
N ILE A 82 -3.44 2.35 0.38
CA ILE A 82 -2.89 3.15 -0.71
C ILE A 82 -3.67 4.46 -0.80
N ALA A 83 -2.97 5.58 -0.65
CA ALA A 83 -3.56 6.92 -0.73
C ALA A 83 -2.55 7.90 -1.34
N ASN A 84 -2.88 8.50 -2.50
CA ASN A 84 -1.97 9.36 -3.26
C ASN A 84 -0.62 8.68 -3.53
N PHE A 85 0.48 9.22 -2.98
CA PHE A 85 1.83 8.64 -3.09
C PHE A 85 2.25 7.86 -1.83
N MET A 86 1.34 7.61 -0.90
CA MET A 86 1.59 6.87 0.33
C MET A 86 1.08 5.43 0.21
N TYR A 87 1.87 4.48 0.72
CA TYR A 87 1.59 3.05 0.66
C TYR A 87 1.91 2.43 2.02
N LEU A 88 0.94 1.74 2.63
CA LEU A 88 1.17 0.86 3.76
C LEU A 88 1.70 -0.46 3.20
N ASP A 89 3.02 -0.63 3.22
CA ASP A 89 3.68 -1.80 2.63
C ASP A 89 3.62 -3.03 3.54
N LYS A 90 3.53 -2.81 4.85
CA LYS A 90 3.33 -3.86 5.85
C LYS A 90 2.31 -3.38 6.88
N ASP A 91 1.24 -4.14 7.00
CA ASP A 91 0.23 -4.09 8.05
C ASP A 91 0.46 -5.28 8.99
N ASP A 92 0.61 -5.02 10.28
CA ASP A 92 0.95 -6.02 11.29
C ASP A 92 -0.19 -6.16 12.28
N LEU A 93 -0.84 -7.30 12.27
CA LEU A 93 -1.97 -7.61 13.14
C LEU A 93 -1.53 -8.16 14.51
N GLY A 94 -0.32 -7.82 14.94
CA GLY A 94 0.32 -8.43 16.10
C GLY A 94 0.51 -9.94 15.87
N PHE A 95 0.24 -10.76 16.89
CA PHE A 95 0.45 -12.20 16.78
C PHE A 95 -0.30 -12.88 15.61
N ALA A 96 -1.33 -12.29 15.07
CA ALA A 96 -2.22 -12.96 14.11
C ALA A 96 -1.52 -13.31 12.78
N ASN A 97 -0.52 -12.56 12.36
CA ASN A 97 0.25 -12.78 11.12
C ASN A 97 1.70 -13.22 11.33
N ASP A 98 2.09 -13.55 12.56
CA ASP A 98 3.44 -13.99 12.93
C ASP A 98 3.75 -15.45 12.59
N ILE A 99 2.79 -16.18 12.10
CA ILE A 99 2.94 -17.63 11.86
C ILE A 99 3.23 -17.88 10.39
N VAL A 100 4.44 -18.35 10.10
CA VAL A 100 4.87 -18.76 8.76
C VAL A 100 4.91 -20.28 8.69
N LYS A 101 4.15 -20.86 7.75
CA LYS A 101 4.25 -22.29 7.41
C LYS A 101 5.37 -22.49 6.38
N ASN A 102 6.38 -23.23 6.74
CA ASN A 102 7.49 -23.59 5.86
C ASN A 102 7.09 -24.66 4.83
N VAL A 103 7.86 -24.80 3.78
CA VAL A 103 7.62 -25.80 2.70
C VAL A 103 7.69 -27.24 3.22
N ASP A 104 8.44 -27.51 4.28
CA ASP A 104 8.58 -28.81 4.94
C ASP A 104 7.44 -29.14 5.93
N GLY A 105 6.45 -28.24 6.04
CA GLY A 105 5.32 -28.37 6.95
C GLY A 105 5.61 -27.90 8.38
N THR A 106 6.82 -27.47 8.68
CA THR A 106 7.14 -26.86 9.99
C THR A 106 6.54 -25.47 10.11
N VAL A 107 6.37 -25.01 11.35
CA VAL A 107 5.81 -23.69 11.64
C VAL A 107 6.91 -22.84 12.30
N THR A 108 7.19 -21.69 11.70
CA THR A 108 8.09 -20.71 12.29
C THR A 108 7.29 -19.52 12.79
N LYS A 109 7.52 -19.12 14.03
CA LYS A 109 6.98 -17.90 14.60
C LYS A 109 7.97 -16.75 14.36
N VAL A 110 7.48 -15.68 13.75
CA VAL A 110 8.27 -14.46 13.47
C VAL A 110 7.77 -13.36 14.38
N ASN A 111 8.45 -13.12 15.49
CA ASN A 111 8.08 -12.07 16.44
C ASN A 111 8.66 -10.72 15.96
N ILE A 112 8.01 -10.08 15.00
CA ILE A 112 8.40 -8.75 14.51
C ILE A 112 7.14 -7.91 14.40
N ASN A 113 6.84 -7.17 15.43
CA ASN A 113 5.76 -6.19 15.45
C ASN A 113 6.25 -4.92 14.75
N ARG A 114 5.86 -4.73 13.50
CA ARG A 114 6.31 -3.63 12.67
C ARG A 114 5.31 -3.29 11.58
N GLU A 115 5.02 -2.00 11.44
CA GLU A 115 4.34 -1.46 10.27
C GLU A 115 5.24 -0.51 9.48
N VAL A 116 5.02 -0.47 8.17
CA VAL A 116 5.85 0.33 7.26
C VAL A 116 4.97 1.07 6.27
N VAL A 117 5.13 2.39 6.22
CA VAL A 117 4.55 3.25 5.19
C VAL A 117 5.65 3.84 4.34
N THR A 118 5.53 3.69 3.01
CA THR A 118 6.41 4.38 2.05
C THR A 118 5.69 5.55 1.38
N ILE A 119 6.40 6.67 1.24
CA ILE A 119 5.96 7.84 0.49
C ILE A 119 6.79 7.86 -0.79
N ARG A 120 6.14 7.62 -1.94
CA ARG A 120 6.79 7.39 -3.25
C ARG A 120 6.67 8.58 -4.19
N GLY A 121 6.32 9.73 -3.68
CA GLY A 121 6.24 10.99 -4.41
C GLY A 121 6.02 12.14 -3.45
N ILE A 122 6.47 13.33 -3.82
CA ILE A 122 6.43 14.50 -2.97
C ILE A 122 5.16 15.30 -3.26
N ILE A 123 4.36 15.53 -2.22
CA ILE A 123 3.34 16.56 -2.18
C ILE A 123 3.84 17.60 -1.17
N PRO A 124 4.16 18.82 -1.59
CA PRO A 124 4.68 19.82 -0.67
C PRO A 124 3.64 20.23 0.36
N GLY A 125 4.06 20.37 1.62
CA GLY A 125 3.19 20.73 2.73
C GLY A 125 3.40 19.86 3.95
N GLU A 126 2.44 19.88 4.86
CA GLU A 126 2.53 19.24 6.17
C GLU A 126 2.08 17.77 6.12
N TYR A 127 2.94 16.89 6.65
CA TYR A 127 2.65 15.49 6.93
C TYR A 127 2.50 15.27 8.42
N ILE A 128 1.65 14.31 8.80
CA ILE A 128 1.37 13.96 10.20
C ILE A 128 1.46 12.46 10.37
N ILE A 129 2.18 12.01 11.39
CA ILE A 129 2.36 10.60 11.71
C ILE A 129 1.75 10.33 13.08
N ASN A 130 0.77 9.42 13.13
CA ASN A 130 0.11 8.96 14.34
C ASN A 130 0.25 7.45 14.49
N ALA A 131 0.17 6.98 15.72
CA ALA A 131 -0.07 5.57 16.03
C ALA A 131 -1.35 5.45 16.85
N HIS A 132 -2.10 4.36 16.62
CA HIS A 132 -3.36 4.08 17.30
C HIS A 132 -3.37 2.65 17.85
N TYR A 133 -3.64 2.50 19.15
CA TYR A 133 -3.75 1.21 19.82
C TYR A 133 -5.11 0.55 19.48
N TYR A 134 -5.13 -0.20 18.37
CA TYR A 134 -6.36 -0.76 17.83
C TYR A 134 -6.90 -1.91 18.66
N SER A 135 -6.08 -2.93 18.96
CA SER A 135 -6.55 -4.14 19.62
C SER A 135 -5.60 -4.58 20.72
N GLN A 136 -6.12 -4.62 21.94
CA GLN A 136 -5.42 -5.19 23.08
C GLN A 136 -5.65 -6.69 23.14
N ARG A 137 -4.57 -7.45 23.30
CA ARG A 137 -4.59 -8.90 23.40
C ARG A 137 -3.70 -9.37 24.55
N GLN A 138 -3.99 -10.52 25.11
CA GLN A 138 -3.21 -11.12 26.21
C GLN A 138 -2.99 -12.60 25.97
N TRP A 139 -1.83 -13.09 26.41
CA TRP A 139 -1.59 -14.53 26.48
C TRP A 139 -2.22 -15.06 27.76
N GLU A 140 -3.08 -16.05 27.62
CA GLU A 140 -3.58 -16.82 28.77
C GLU A 140 -2.53 -17.83 29.24
N LYS A 141 -2.69 -18.31 30.50
CA LYS A 141 -1.73 -19.27 31.11
C LYS A 141 -1.63 -20.58 30.34
N ASP A 142 -2.65 -20.94 29.58
CA ASP A 142 -2.69 -22.14 28.73
C ASP A 142 -2.11 -21.90 27.33
N GLY A 143 -1.55 -20.72 27.05
CA GLY A 143 -0.94 -20.35 25.78
C GLY A 143 -1.94 -19.92 24.70
N ARG A 144 -3.23 -19.78 25.02
CA ARG A 144 -4.21 -19.22 24.10
C ARG A 144 -4.15 -17.70 24.10
N LEU A 145 -4.53 -17.12 22.96
CA LEU A 145 -4.67 -15.67 22.83
C LEU A 145 -6.08 -15.27 23.28
N SER A 146 -6.15 -14.39 24.24
CA SER A 146 -7.39 -13.77 24.70
C SER A 146 -7.53 -12.35 24.19
N THR A 147 -8.76 -11.96 23.86
CA THR A 147 -9.13 -10.59 23.54
C THR A 147 -9.64 -9.83 24.75
N SER A 148 -9.49 -10.39 25.96
CA SER A 148 -9.85 -9.67 27.18
C SER A 148 -9.02 -8.39 27.33
N ILE A 149 -9.69 -7.30 27.64
CA ILE A 149 -9.05 -6.01 27.83
C ILE A 149 -8.47 -5.99 29.25
N ALA A 150 -7.17 -5.71 29.38
CA ALA A 150 -6.56 -5.45 30.68
C ALA A 150 -7.19 -4.19 31.30
N PRO A 151 -7.23 -4.08 32.62
CA PRO A 151 -7.57 -2.84 33.27
C PRO A 151 -6.73 -1.67 32.79
N PRO A 152 -7.29 -0.46 32.74
CA PRO A 152 -6.55 0.73 32.30
C PRO A 152 -5.22 0.90 33.05
N GLY A 153 -4.15 1.16 32.31
CA GLY A 153 -2.81 1.40 32.86
C GLY A 153 -2.03 0.15 33.31
N GLU A 154 -2.61 -1.06 33.21
CA GLU A 154 -1.87 -2.30 33.55
C GLU A 154 -0.90 -2.75 32.44
N LYS A 155 -1.09 -2.30 31.23
CA LYS A 155 -0.26 -2.66 30.08
C LYS A 155 0.52 -1.46 29.59
N ASN A 156 1.81 -1.66 29.38
CA ASN A 156 2.70 -0.62 28.86
C ASN A 156 3.35 -1.16 27.56
N LEU A 157 2.98 -0.57 26.42
CA LEU A 157 3.60 -0.85 25.14
C LEU A 157 4.44 0.34 24.73
N THR A 158 5.72 0.10 24.49
CA THR A 158 6.59 1.12 23.90
C THR A 158 6.47 1.02 22.38
N VAL A 159 5.95 2.09 21.78
CA VAL A 159 5.86 2.26 20.34
C VAL A 159 6.94 3.22 19.88
N LYS A 160 7.78 2.81 18.96
CA LYS A 160 8.85 3.59 18.36
C LYS A 160 8.52 3.86 16.91
N ILE A 161 8.71 5.10 16.46
CA ILE A 161 8.57 5.48 15.06
C ILE A 161 9.87 6.13 14.58
N GLU A 162 10.27 5.72 13.37
CA GLU A 162 11.40 6.31 12.65
C GLU A 162 10.91 6.87 11.32
N LEU A 163 11.31 8.10 10.99
CA LEU A 163 11.12 8.74 9.70
C LEU A 163 12.45 8.80 8.96
N HIS A 164 12.52 8.10 7.82
CA HIS A 164 13.71 8.05 6.98
C HIS A 164 13.49 8.80 5.68
N ARG A 165 14.44 9.64 5.26
CA ARG A 165 14.59 10.05 3.87
C ARG A 165 15.45 9.03 3.15
N VAL A 166 15.05 8.63 1.94
CA VAL A 166 15.74 7.56 1.21
C VAL A 166 16.92 8.10 0.38
N GLN A 167 16.76 9.28 -0.23
CA GLN A 167 17.82 9.89 -1.05
C GLN A 167 18.00 11.39 -0.78
N PRO A 168 19.18 11.84 -0.28
CA PRO A 168 20.23 10.99 0.29
C PRO A 168 19.72 10.33 1.58
N TYR A 169 20.18 9.10 1.86
CA TYR A 169 19.70 8.38 3.03
C TYR A 169 20.04 9.14 4.32
N LYS A 170 19.02 9.37 5.12
CA LYS A 170 19.15 10.00 6.44
C LYS A 170 17.93 9.66 7.30
N ILE A 171 18.19 9.30 8.54
CA ILE A 171 17.11 9.27 9.53
C ILE A 171 16.81 10.73 9.90
N TRP A 172 15.59 11.16 9.58
CA TRP A 172 15.18 12.54 9.85
C TRP A 172 14.67 12.72 11.25
N TRP A 173 13.94 11.72 11.74
CA TRP A 173 13.33 11.81 13.04
C TRP A 173 13.15 10.42 13.65
N ILE A 174 13.28 10.33 14.98
CA ILE A 174 12.99 9.14 15.79
C ILE A 174 12.27 9.60 17.05
N GLY A 175 11.23 8.87 17.42
CA GLY A 175 10.54 9.11 18.70
C GLY A 175 9.89 7.85 19.22
N GLU A 176 9.68 7.86 20.55
CA GLU A 176 9.04 6.78 21.28
C GLU A 176 7.92 7.32 22.14
N LYS A 177 6.83 6.56 22.25
CA LYS A 177 5.72 6.84 23.18
C LYS A 177 5.22 5.56 23.81
N THR A 178 4.71 5.66 25.02
CA THR A 178 4.11 4.53 25.74
C THR A 178 2.60 4.57 25.58
N PHE A 179 2.05 3.42 25.19
CA PHE A 179 0.62 3.18 25.09
C PHE A 179 0.17 2.30 26.24
N THR A 180 -0.88 2.69 26.92
CA THR A 180 -1.41 2.00 28.10
C THR A 180 -2.80 1.44 27.88
N ASP A 181 -3.60 2.08 27.03
CA ASP A 181 -5.00 1.80 26.90
C ASP A 181 -5.42 1.59 25.46
N ARG A 182 -6.28 0.59 25.23
CA ARG A 182 -6.90 0.38 23.93
C ARG A 182 -7.68 1.63 23.51
N GLY A 183 -7.51 2.02 22.24
CA GLY A 183 -8.11 3.22 21.67
C GLY A 183 -7.29 4.48 21.88
N GLN A 184 -6.15 4.39 22.58
CA GLN A 184 -5.21 5.50 22.69
C GLN A 184 -4.63 5.79 21.29
N GLU A 185 -4.66 7.06 20.89
CA GLU A 185 -4.02 7.55 19.68
C GLU A 185 -3.05 8.66 20.05
N GLU A 186 -1.85 8.64 19.45
CA GLU A 186 -0.81 9.62 19.70
C GLU A 186 -0.25 10.17 18.40
N THR A 187 -0.16 11.50 18.32
CA THR A 187 0.60 12.16 17.26
C THR A 187 2.08 12.11 17.60
N PHE A 188 2.88 11.42 16.80
CA PHE A 188 4.32 11.29 17.01
C PHE A 188 5.06 12.52 16.52
N VAL A 189 4.80 12.90 15.27
CA VAL A 189 5.48 14.03 14.66
C VAL A 189 4.64 14.61 13.51
N ARG A 190 4.79 15.92 13.31
CA ARG A 190 4.34 16.66 12.14
C ARG A 190 5.55 17.32 11.52
N PHE A 191 5.66 17.26 10.21
CA PHE A 191 6.76 17.86 9.46
C PHE A 191 6.26 18.43 8.14
N THR A 192 6.92 19.48 7.68
CA THR A 192 6.59 20.15 6.41
C THR A 192 7.74 19.97 5.44
N ILE A 193 7.41 19.67 4.18
CA ILE A 193 8.39 19.56 3.09
C ILE A 193 8.09 20.53 1.95
N ASP A 194 9.15 20.96 1.26
CA ASP A 194 9.08 21.75 0.04
C ASP A 194 8.85 20.85 -1.19
N PRO A 195 8.69 21.40 -2.41
CA PRO A 195 8.54 20.60 -3.63
C PRO A 195 9.72 19.70 -3.97
N ASP A 196 10.90 19.97 -3.43
CA ASP A 196 12.13 19.17 -3.60
C ASP A 196 12.28 18.11 -2.50
N GLY A 197 11.32 18.05 -1.56
CA GLY A 197 11.33 17.12 -0.42
C GLY A 197 12.30 17.52 0.68
N ASN A 198 12.71 18.79 0.78
CA ASN A 198 13.49 19.26 1.91
C ASN A 198 12.57 19.71 3.03
N GLN A 199 13.03 19.56 4.26
CA GLN A 199 12.30 20.00 5.44
C GLN A 199 12.18 21.53 5.49
N ILE A 200 10.98 22.02 5.76
CA ILE A 200 10.69 23.42 6.06
C ILE A 200 10.35 23.54 7.54
N GLY A 201 11.08 24.39 8.25
CA GLY A 201 10.86 24.62 9.69
C GLY A 201 11.22 23.44 10.57
N ASP A 202 10.77 23.48 11.80
CA ASP A 202 11.03 22.46 12.81
C ASP A 202 9.93 21.39 12.83
N PHE A 203 10.23 20.26 13.45
CA PHE A 203 9.22 19.24 13.77
C PHE A 203 8.23 19.80 14.80
N SER A 204 6.96 19.48 14.59
CA SER A 204 5.88 19.85 15.49
C SER A 204 5.28 18.61 16.15
N TYR A 205 4.82 18.75 17.38
CA TYR A 205 4.21 17.69 18.18
C TYR A 205 2.78 18.06 18.60
N ILE A 206 2.17 19.02 17.89
CA ILE A 206 0.79 19.43 18.15
C ILE A 206 -0.12 18.24 17.82
N GLU A 207 -0.90 17.84 18.81
CA GLU A 207 -1.79 16.68 18.68
C GLU A 207 -2.85 16.91 17.62
N LYS A 208 -3.08 15.89 16.79
CA LYS A 208 -4.19 15.80 15.84
C LYS A 208 -4.64 14.36 15.76
N LYS A 209 -5.78 14.05 16.33
CA LYS A 209 -6.37 12.70 16.30
C LYS A 209 -7.12 12.47 15.01
N PHE A 210 -6.99 11.25 14.46
CA PHE A 210 -7.64 10.80 13.24
C PHE A 210 -8.79 9.83 13.51
N VAL A 211 -8.72 9.14 14.65
CA VAL A 211 -9.71 8.15 15.07
C VAL A 211 -10.61 8.77 16.13
N SER A 212 -11.92 8.61 15.97
CA SER A 212 -12.85 9.05 16.99
C SER A 212 -12.64 8.24 18.27
N PRO A 213 -12.62 8.87 19.46
CA PRO A 213 -12.44 8.12 20.68
C PRO A 213 -13.55 7.10 20.88
N PHE A 214 -13.18 5.85 21.23
CA PHE A 214 -14.15 4.85 21.62
C PHE A 214 -14.99 5.40 22.78
N LYS A 215 -16.30 5.53 22.60
CA LYS A 215 -17.20 5.71 23.73
C LYS A 215 -17.16 4.40 24.51
N ASN A 216 -16.48 4.38 25.66
CA ASN A 216 -16.52 3.28 26.60
C ASN A 216 -17.95 3.16 27.17
N THR A 217 -18.83 2.53 26.44
CA THR A 217 -20.12 2.08 26.98
C THR A 217 -19.82 0.73 27.64
N ILE A 218 -19.66 0.75 28.95
CA ILE A 218 -19.57 -0.45 29.77
C ILE A 218 -20.83 -1.27 29.46
N GLY A 219 -20.69 -2.40 28.75
CA GLY A 219 -21.74 -3.43 28.69
C GLY A 219 -22.34 -3.78 27.33
N SER A 220 -21.80 -3.39 26.20
CA SER A 220 -22.25 -3.93 24.92
C SER A 220 -21.09 -4.25 23.99
N ALA A 221 -21.10 -5.48 23.45
CA ALA A 221 -20.20 -5.84 22.34
C ALA A 221 -20.34 -4.82 21.21
N PRO A 222 -19.26 -4.48 20.49
CA PRO A 222 -19.31 -3.51 19.42
C PRO A 222 -20.07 -4.11 18.23
N ASN A 223 -21.38 -3.93 18.23
CA ASN A 223 -22.16 -4.04 17.02
C ASN A 223 -22.20 -2.63 16.42
N ASN A 224 -21.64 -2.54 15.21
CA ASN A 224 -21.66 -1.40 14.31
C ASN A 224 -20.77 -0.22 14.72
N ILE A 225 -19.58 -0.24 14.16
CA ILE A 225 -18.81 0.98 13.90
C ILE A 225 -19.58 1.68 12.77
N GLU A 226 -20.31 2.75 13.11
CA GLU A 226 -20.79 3.70 12.11
C GLU A 226 -19.54 4.47 11.63
N ASP A 227 -19.02 4.01 10.50
CA ASP A 227 -17.97 4.71 9.77
C ASP A 227 -18.58 6.00 9.19
N GLU A 228 -17.85 7.11 9.30
CA GLU A 228 -18.11 8.25 8.44
C GLU A 228 -18.14 7.77 6.98
N PRO A 229 -19.12 8.21 6.16
CA PRO A 229 -19.23 7.76 4.79
C PRO A 229 -17.93 8.11 4.06
N ALA A 230 -17.28 7.08 3.54
CA ALA A 230 -16.17 7.24 2.63
C ALA A 230 -16.62 8.15 1.47
N HIS A 231 -15.91 9.24 1.27
CA HIS A 231 -16.08 10.09 0.10
C HIS A 231 -15.70 9.21 -1.11
N GLU A 232 -16.73 8.76 -1.84
CA GLU A 232 -16.53 8.01 -3.08
C GLU A 232 -15.73 8.86 -4.07
N PRO A 233 -14.61 8.39 -4.59
CA PRO A 233 -13.99 9.01 -5.74
C PRO A 233 -14.87 8.73 -6.96
N SER A 234 -15.49 9.75 -7.52
CA SER A 234 -16.22 9.68 -8.79
C SER A 234 -15.26 9.19 -9.89
N GLY A 235 -15.45 7.95 -10.33
CA GLY A 235 -14.74 7.40 -11.48
C GLY A 235 -14.11 6.01 -11.29
N ALA A 236 -14.80 5.05 -10.68
CA ALA A 236 -14.36 3.66 -10.72
C ALA A 236 -14.90 2.96 -11.96
N VAL A 237 -14.00 2.54 -12.84
CA VAL A 237 -14.26 1.57 -13.91
C VAL A 237 -14.43 0.20 -13.25
N GLU A 238 -15.61 -0.41 -13.40
CA GLU A 238 -15.87 -1.79 -12.97
C GLU A 238 -14.92 -2.76 -13.68
N LEU A 239 -14.01 -3.36 -12.93
CA LEU A 239 -13.28 -4.56 -13.32
C LEU A 239 -13.94 -5.75 -12.64
N ASN A 240 -14.60 -6.58 -13.43
CA ASN A 240 -15.17 -7.87 -13.03
C ASN A 240 -14.11 -8.76 -12.35
N SER A 241 -14.27 -9.02 -11.06
CA SER A 241 -13.50 -10.01 -10.32
C SER A 241 -14.12 -11.40 -10.46
N PRO A 242 -13.35 -12.47 -10.68
CA PRO A 242 -13.90 -13.83 -10.70
C PRO A 242 -14.31 -14.26 -9.28
N GLN A 243 -15.48 -14.85 -9.22
CA GLN A 243 -16.08 -15.44 -8.00
C GLN A 243 -15.17 -16.55 -7.46
N VAL A 244 -14.67 -16.37 -6.22
CA VAL A 244 -14.00 -17.45 -5.50
C VAL A 244 -15.04 -18.27 -4.76
N HIS A 245 -15.13 -19.53 -5.14
CA HIS A 245 -16.04 -20.51 -4.55
C HIS A 245 -15.55 -20.88 -3.15
N ASN A 246 -16.35 -20.57 -2.11
CA ASN A 246 -16.10 -20.98 -0.73
C ASN A 246 -16.36 -22.48 -0.58
N SER A 247 -15.31 -23.30 -0.52
CA SER A 247 -15.41 -24.68 -0.04
C SER A 247 -15.13 -24.71 1.45
N GLN A 248 -16.15 -24.96 2.23
CA GLN A 248 -16.04 -25.30 3.65
C GLN A 248 -15.20 -26.57 3.81
N ILE A 249 -14.12 -26.49 4.56
CA ILE A 249 -13.36 -27.66 5.00
C ILE A 249 -13.87 -28.00 6.39
N GLU A 250 -14.66 -29.06 6.47
CA GLU A 250 -15.02 -29.74 7.72
C GLU A 250 -13.77 -30.42 8.28
N TRP A 251 -13.44 -30.13 9.55
CA TRP A 251 -12.41 -30.85 10.28
C TRP A 251 -13.04 -32.08 10.95
N GLU A 252 -12.86 -33.22 10.32
CA GLU A 252 -13.19 -34.51 10.95
C GLU A 252 -12.09 -34.86 11.97
N GLN A 253 -12.55 -35.15 13.19
CA GLN A 253 -11.73 -35.67 14.29
C GLN A 253 -11.19 -37.07 13.93
N ALA A 254 -9.91 -37.28 13.97
CA ALA A 254 -9.31 -38.61 14.04
C ALA A 254 -8.53 -38.72 15.35
N GLY A 255 -9.20 -39.32 16.32
CA GLY A 255 -8.55 -39.90 17.47
C GLY A 255 -8.03 -41.30 17.16
N ARG A 256 -6.80 -41.55 17.51
CA ARG A 256 -6.27 -42.76 18.20
C ARG A 256 -4.75 -42.67 18.24
#